data_c8cabecd4def9e753dd6849f3ae86dde
#
_entry.id   c8cabecd4def9e753dd6849f3ae86dde
#
_cell.length_a   1.000
_cell.length_b   1.000
_cell.length_c   1.000
_cell.angle_alpha   90.00
_cell.angle_beta   90.00
_cell.angle_gamma   90.00
#
_symmetry.space_group_name_H-M   'P 1'
#
loop_
_entity.id
_entity.type
_entity.pdbx_description
1 polymer ?
#
loop_
_entity_poly.entity_id
_entity_poly.type
_entity_poly.pdbx_seq_one_letter_code
_entity_poly.pdbx_strand_id
1 'polypeptide(L)'
;MGIYFDSKTAYTLYKRETKKPYFIDKSALIGELLPLVEEGGSYLCITRPRRFGKTMAANMIASFFSRACDASDIFDSLCIAREQTPSMLLHRNRYPVIHIPFNDMMYPCASYADYIWQIEEQLLLDLKAAYPQAGLEGVSSAAAALLKIYAADDSAQFLFVLDEWDFIFHQPFISEADKRAYLMYLRNLLKDRPYVLLAYMTGILPIAKYSSGSELNMFQEYTMASEERFSAYFGFTEEEVDLLFARHLSRNVIPAASAHIIQGSKFQGQANAVTREGLKGWYDGYHTKGGMRLYNPRSVVMALQNNNLGNYWTGSGPYDEIFHYIGQNVDAVRDDLALMVSGVPVPAKIREYAATSQNLSTKEEIFSAMVVYGFLNYENGKVSIPNQELMDKFVEMLQKEPSLGYVHRLAKESQRMLKATLAGDTNTMEEILTFVHNTEIPLLSYNHETELTAVVNLAYLAARDFYRIEREDKAGTGYVDFIFYPLANRNADCLILELKVDHSPDEAIQQIKEKHYALRFQGKLGEERYYTGRILGIGIGYQKKEKRHRCKVEVLQLM
;
A
#
# COMPACT_ATOMS: atom_id res chain seq x y z
N MET A 1 25.15 -13.41 -24.50
CA MET A 1 24.20 -13.24 -23.43
C MET A 1 24.94 -12.65 -22.23
N GLY A 2 24.47 -11.53 -21.74
CA GLY A 2 25.08 -10.84 -20.62
C GLY A 2 24.25 -10.90 -19.35
N ILE A 3 24.67 -10.14 -18.35
CA ILE A 3 23.94 -9.95 -17.09
C ILE A 3 22.83 -8.90 -17.28
N TYR A 4 23.14 -7.78 -17.91
CA TYR A 4 22.18 -6.71 -18.20
C TYR A 4 21.72 -6.71 -19.65
N PHE A 5 22.55 -7.11 -20.58
CA PHE A 5 22.22 -7.12 -22.00
C PHE A 5 21.78 -8.52 -22.47
N ASP A 6 20.60 -8.59 -23.06
CA ASP A 6 19.99 -9.85 -23.54
C ASP A 6 20.07 -10.98 -22.49
N SER A 7 19.76 -10.64 -21.24
CA SER A 7 19.80 -11.57 -20.10
C SER A 7 18.61 -12.52 -20.10
N LYS A 8 18.85 -13.78 -19.71
CA LYS A 8 17.78 -14.77 -19.48
C LYS A 8 17.18 -14.68 -18.07
N THR A 9 17.70 -13.82 -17.22
CA THR A 9 17.26 -13.72 -15.82
C THR A 9 15.79 -13.32 -15.73
N ALA A 10 15.39 -12.28 -16.46
CA ALA A 10 14.00 -11.80 -16.49
C ALA A 10 13.03 -12.91 -16.93
N TYR A 11 13.35 -13.62 -18.03
CA TYR A 11 12.57 -14.76 -18.51
C TYR A 11 12.43 -15.86 -17.45
N THR A 12 13.55 -16.23 -16.81
CA THR A 12 13.54 -17.28 -15.80
C THR A 12 12.69 -16.91 -14.58
N LEU A 13 12.80 -15.66 -14.13
CA LEU A 13 12.04 -15.15 -13.00
C LEU A 13 10.55 -15.05 -13.34
N TYR A 14 10.20 -14.46 -14.47
CA TYR A 14 8.79 -14.33 -14.87
C TYR A 14 8.13 -15.70 -15.10
N LYS A 15 8.82 -16.63 -15.76
CA LYS A 15 8.34 -18.02 -15.94
C LYS A 15 8.05 -18.74 -14.62
N ARG A 16 8.82 -18.48 -13.57
CA ARG A 16 8.54 -19.01 -12.23
C ARG A 16 7.27 -18.39 -11.64
N GLU A 17 7.07 -17.09 -11.83
CA GLU A 17 5.88 -16.40 -11.34
C GLU A 17 4.60 -16.90 -12.02
N THR A 18 4.61 -17.11 -13.34
CA THR A 18 3.42 -17.59 -14.08
C THR A 18 2.93 -18.97 -13.62
N LYS A 19 3.80 -19.76 -12.98
CA LYS A 19 3.46 -21.10 -12.45
C LYS A 19 2.89 -21.07 -11.04
N LYS A 20 2.88 -19.92 -10.37
CA LYS A 20 2.36 -19.82 -9.02
C LYS A 20 0.83 -19.89 -8.99
N PRO A 21 0.23 -20.51 -7.95
CA PRO A 21 -1.22 -20.73 -7.89
C PRO A 21 -2.05 -19.46 -7.93
N TYR A 22 -1.51 -18.38 -7.41
CA TYR A 22 -2.18 -17.08 -7.30
C TYR A 22 -1.58 -16.05 -8.28
N PHE A 23 -1.09 -16.51 -9.41
CA PHE A 23 -0.65 -15.64 -10.50
C PHE A 23 -1.86 -14.96 -11.15
N ILE A 24 -1.76 -13.63 -11.37
CA ILE A 24 -2.67 -12.83 -12.17
C ILE A 24 -1.94 -12.39 -13.44
N ASP A 25 -2.57 -12.61 -14.57
CA ASP A 25 -2.06 -12.25 -15.88
C ASP A 25 -2.26 -10.75 -16.15
N LYS A 26 -1.16 -10.02 -16.25
CA LYS A 26 -1.12 -8.60 -16.61
C LYS A 26 -0.46 -8.37 -17.97
N SER A 27 -0.36 -9.40 -18.80
CA SER A 27 0.36 -9.31 -20.08
C SER A 27 -0.29 -8.37 -21.10
N ALA A 28 -1.54 -7.97 -20.91
CA ALA A 28 -2.18 -6.91 -21.69
C ALA A 28 -1.42 -5.56 -21.61
N LEU A 29 -0.63 -5.31 -20.55
CA LEU A 29 0.30 -4.18 -20.50
C LEU A 29 1.23 -4.11 -21.70
N ILE A 30 1.66 -5.25 -22.23
CA ILE A 30 2.52 -5.31 -23.42
C ILE A 30 1.80 -4.69 -24.63
N GLY A 31 0.49 -4.96 -24.77
CA GLY A 31 -0.33 -4.37 -25.84
C GLY A 31 -0.32 -2.84 -25.81
N GLU A 32 -0.29 -2.24 -24.61
CA GLU A 32 -0.15 -0.78 -24.45
C GLU A 32 1.22 -0.24 -24.85
N LEU A 33 2.26 -1.09 -24.83
CA LEU A 33 3.63 -0.71 -25.17
C LEU A 33 3.96 -0.93 -26.66
N LEU A 34 3.24 -1.81 -27.37
CA LEU A 34 3.51 -2.09 -28.78
C LEU A 34 3.50 -0.84 -29.67
N PRO A 35 2.49 0.05 -29.59
CA PRO A 35 2.51 1.28 -30.36
C PRO A 35 3.72 2.18 -30.08
N LEU A 36 4.17 2.23 -28.81
CA LEU A 36 5.34 3.00 -28.40
C LEU A 36 6.65 2.43 -28.95
N VAL A 37 6.73 1.11 -29.10
CA VAL A 37 7.86 0.43 -29.74
C VAL A 37 7.84 0.66 -31.25
N GLU A 38 6.68 0.62 -31.90
CA GLU A 38 6.51 0.89 -33.33
C GLU A 38 6.85 2.36 -33.69
N GLU A 39 6.49 3.30 -32.85
CA GLU A 39 6.81 4.72 -32.99
C GLU A 39 8.31 4.99 -32.80
N GLY A 40 8.94 4.31 -31.85
CA GLY A 40 10.34 4.47 -31.47
C GLY A 40 10.65 5.73 -30.69
N GLY A 41 11.78 5.78 -30.00
CA GLY A 41 12.22 6.93 -29.23
C GLY A 41 11.32 7.31 -28.05
N SER A 42 10.58 6.34 -27.51
CA SER A 42 9.59 6.55 -26.44
C SER A 42 10.19 6.35 -25.05
N TYR A 43 9.75 7.17 -24.10
CA TYR A 43 10.25 7.14 -22.72
C TYR A 43 9.08 7.12 -21.74
N LEU A 44 9.00 6.06 -20.93
CA LEU A 44 7.89 5.79 -20.03
C LEU A 44 8.40 5.54 -18.62
N CYS A 45 7.92 6.28 -17.62
CA CYS A 45 8.19 6.02 -16.21
C CYS A 45 6.90 5.71 -15.45
N ILE A 46 6.86 4.56 -14.80
CA ILE A 46 5.72 4.15 -13.98
C ILE A 46 6.13 4.10 -12.52
N THR A 47 5.51 4.96 -11.71
CA THR A 47 5.75 4.99 -10.28
C THR A 47 4.55 4.42 -9.52
N ARG A 48 4.83 3.49 -8.62
CA ARG A 48 3.84 2.82 -7.78
C ARG A 48 4.43 2.54 -6.40
N PRO A 49 3.62 2.46 -5.36
CA PRO A 49 4.08 2.03 -4.05
C PRO A 49 4.81 0.69 -4.09
N ARG A 50 5.51 0.35 -3.02
CA ARG A 50 6.16 -0.97 -2.88
C ARG A 50 5.11 -2.09 -2.97
N ARG A 51 5.49 -3.25 -3.56
CA ARG A 51 4.68 -4.47 -3.64
C ARG A 51 3.51 -4.44 -4.63
N PHE A 52 3.43 -3.43 -5.49
CA PHE A 52 2.38 -3.29 -6.53
C PHE A 52 2.72 -3.97 -7.87
N GLY A 53 3.76 -4.81 -7.94
CA GLY A 53 4.06 -5.62 -9.11
C GLY A 53 5.03 -5.01 -10.13
N LYS A 54 5.71 -3.89 -9.82
CA LYS A 54 6.67 -3.20 -10.72
C LYS A 54 7.73 -4.12 -11.31
N THR A 55 8.48 -4.80 -10.45
CA THR A 55 9.53 -5.75 -10.87
C THR A 55 8.98 -6.92 -11.68
N MET A 56 7.76 -7.38 -11.38
CA MET A 56 7.11 -8.42 -12.19
C MET A 56 6.80 -7.91 -13.59
N ALA A 57 6.29 -6.68 -13.72
CA ALA A 57 6.05 -6.03 -15.00
C ALA A 57 7.36 -5.81 -15.78
N ALA A 58 8.43 -5.36 -15.12
CA ALA A 58 9.75 -5.21 -15.72
C ALA A 58 10.29 -6.54 -16.28
N ASN A 59 10.22 -7.62 -15.49
CA ASN A 59 10.61 -8.96 -15.93
C ASN A 59 9.73 -9.47 -17.08
N MET A 60 8.44 -9.21 -17.08
CA MET A 60 7.50 -9.56 -18.15
C MET A 60 7.87 -8.87 -19.45
N ILE A 61 8.07 -7.55 -19.41
CA ILE A 61 8.43 -6.72 -20.57
C ILE A 61 9.77 -7.18 -21.15
N ALA A 62 10.80 -7.30 -20.30
CA ALA A 62 12.12 -7.78 -20.73
C ALA A 62 12.05 -9.18 -21.35
N SER A 63 11.25 -10.10 -20.77
CA SER A 63 11.07 -11.45 -21.29
C SER A 63 10.36 -11.48 -22.64
N PHE A 64 9.35 -10.63 -22.82
CA PHE A 64 8.57 -10.59 -24.06
C PHE A 64 9.40 -10.06 -25.23
N PHE A 65 10.10 -8.95 -25.05
CA PHE A 65 10.80 -8.27 -26.13
C PHE A 65 12.19 -8.87 -26.44
N SER A 66 12.88 -9.42 -25.42
CA SER A 66 14.27 -9.87 -25.59
C SER A 66 14.42 -11.00 -26.59
N ARG A 67 15.35 -10.81 -27.54
CA ARG A 67 15.77 -11.83 -28.50
C ARG A 67 16.62 -12.96 -27.88
N ALA A 68 16.98 -12.86 -26.60
CA ALA A 68 17.87 -13.82 -25.93
C ALA A 68 17.24 -15.18 -25.64
N CYS A 69 15.91 -15.28 -25.67
CA CYS A 69 15.17 -16.51 -25.38
C CYS A 69 13.88 -16.58 -26.21
N ASP A 70 13.41 -17.78 -26.46
CA ASP A 70 12.06 -18.00 -26.95
C ASP A 70 11.12 -18.05 -25.74
N ALA A 71 10.22 -17.09 -25.67
CA ALA A 71 9.23 -16.95 -24.58
C ALA A 71 7.81 -17.40 -25.02
N SER A 72 7.69 -18.15 -26.12
CA SER A 72 6.42 -18.71 -26.60
C SER A 72 5.74 -19.57 -25.55
N ASP A 73 6.52 -20.36 -24.81
CA ASP A 73 6.04 -21.24 -23.74
C ASP A 73 5.40 -20.50 -22.54
N ILE A 74 5.60 -19.20 -22.46
CA ILE A 74 4.92 -18.32 -21.48
C ILE A 74 3.75 -17.60 -22.15
N PHE A 75 4.05 -16.80 -23.18
CA PHE A 75 3.11 -15.81 -23.69
C PHE A 75 2.00 -16.37 -24.56
N ASP A 76 2.15 -17.55 -25.16
CA ASP A 76 1.09 -18.19 -25.97
C ASP A 76 -0.16 -18.55 -25.14
N SER A 77 -0.02 -18.68 -23.82
CA SER A 77 -1.12 -18.97 -22.90
C SER A 77 -1.72 -17.75 -22.22
N LEU A 78 -1.10 -16.57 -22.34
CA LEU A 78 -1.49 -15.34 -21.65
C LEU A 78 -2.46 -14.49 -22.48
N CYS A 79 -3.10 -13.51 -21.86
CA CYS A 79 -4.14 -12.68 -22.49
C CYS A 79 -3.62 -11.90 -23.70
N ILE A 80 -2.36 -11.47 -23.70
CA ILE A 80 -1.74 -10.79 -24.84
C ILE A 80 -1.83 -11.60 -26.15
N ALA A 81 -1.75 -12.93 -26.08
CA ALA A 81 -1.87 -13.78 -27.25
C ALA A 81 -3.28 -13.79 -27.85
N ARG A 82 -4.30 -13.60 -26.99
CA ARG A 82 -5.70 -13.61 -27.41
C ARG A 82 -6.13 -12.27 -28.01
N GLU A 83 -5.63 -11.17 -27.44
CA GLU A 83 -6.05 -9.80 -27.77
C GLU A 83 -5.27 -9.22 -28.96
N GLN A 84 -3.99 -9.53 -29.08
CA GLN A 84 -3.03 -8.87 -29.98
C GLN A 84 -2.22 -9.87 -30.86
N THR A 85 -2.79 -10.99 -31.25
CA THR A 85 -2.03 -12.08 -31.88
C THR A 85 -1.15 -11.66 -33.07
N PRO A 86 -1.59 -10.86 -34.06
CA PRO A 86 -0.74 -10.46 -35.19
C PRO A 86 0.42 -9.58 -34.76
N SER A 87 0.16 -8.51 -34.01
CA SER A 87 1.18 -7.58 -33.53
C SER A 87 2.10 -8.25 -32.50
N MET A 88 1.57 -9.09 -31.62
CA MET A 88 2.37 -9.88 -30.67
C MET A 88 3.46 -10.70 -31.36
N LEU A 89 3.15 -11.42 -32.44
CA LEU A 89 4.10 -12.26 -33.17
C LEU A 89 5.20 -11.45 -33.88
N LEU A 90 4.88 -10.22 -34.31
CA LEU A 90 5.85 -9.33 -34.94
C LEU A 90 6.92 -8.85 -33.97
N HIS A 91 6.57 -8.66 -32.71
CA HIS A 91 7.43 -7.98 -31.73
C HIS A 91 8.04 -8.92 -30.68
N ARG A 92 7.44 -10.12 -30.45
CA ARG A 92 7.93 -11.06 -29.46
C ARG A 92 9.33 -11.58 -29.82
N ASN A 93 10.26 -11.46 -28.87
CA ASN A 93 11.64 -11.95 -28.95
C ASN A 93 12.43 -11.39 -30.15
N ARG A 94 12.23 -10.10 -30.47
CA ARG A 94 12.86 -9.46 -31.64
C ARG A 94 13.92 -8.43 -31.31
N TYR A 95 13.94 -7.91 -30.08
CA TYR A 95 14.71 -6.73 -29.75
C TYR A 95 15.92 -7.05 -28.87
N PRO A 96 17.04 -6.30 -29.03
CA PRO A 96 18.09 -6.25 -28.04
C PRO A 96 17.59 -5.50 -26.81
N VAL A 97 17.57 -6.16 -25.65
CA VAL A 97 17.04 -5.63 -24.40
C VAL A 97 18.17 -5.38 -23.40
N ILE A 98 18.24 -4.17 -22.86
CA ILE A 98 19.06 -3.81 -21.71
C ILE A 98 18.15 -3.76 -20.49
N HIS A 99 18.30 -4.71 -19.57
CA HIS A 99 17.52 -4.80 -18.34
C HIS A 99 18.42 -4.57 -17.13
N ILE A 100 18.23 -3.44 -16.45
CA ILE A 100 19.00 -3.05 -15.28
C ILE A 100 18.07 -2.95 -14.07
N PRO A 101 18.11 -3.92 -13.14
CA PRO A 101 17.51 -3.78 -11.82
C PRO A 101 18.47 -2.96 -10.95
N PHE A 102 18.19 -1.69 -10.75
CA PHE A 102 19.06 -0.77 -10.00
C PHE A 102 19.22 -1.13 -8.52
N ASN A 103 18.35 -1.95 -7.98
CA ASN A 103 18.46 -2.50 -6.62
C ASN A 103 19.42 -3.70 -6.51
N ASP A 104 19.95 -4.20 -7.61
CA ASP A 104 20.96 -5.26 -7.63
C ASP A 104 22.36 -4.67 -7.43
N MET A 105 22.68 -4.40 -6.16
CA MET A 105 23.94 -3.81 -5.76
C MET A 105 24.94 -4.91 -5.36
N MET A 106 26.01 -5.03 -6.12
CA MET A 106 27.07 -6.03 -5.83
C MET A 106 27.92 -5.59 -4.64
N TYR A 107 28.27 -6.52 -3.78
CA TYR A 107 29.19 -6.27 -2.65
C TYR A 107 30.65 -6.46 -3.06
N PRO A 108 31.62 -5.59 -2.63
CA PRO A 108 31.41 -4.40 -1.82
C PRO A 108 30.95 -3.19 -2.65
N CYS A 109 30.05 -2.35 -2.08
CA CYS A 109 29.63 -1.08 -2.64
C CYS A 109 29.50 -0.07 -1.50
N ALA A 110 30.40 0.88 -1.41
CA ALA A 110 30.50 1.83 -0.31
C ALA A 110 30.32 3.29 -0.75
N SER A 111 30.20 3.56 -2.04
CA SER A 111 30.09 4.90 -2.60
C SER A 111 29.27 4.92 -3.88
N TYR A 112 28.82 6.12 -4.27
CA TYR A 112 28.20 6.35 -5.58
C TYR A 112 29.11 5.92 -6.74
N ALA A 113 30.42 6.19 -6.63
CA ALA A 113 31.38 5.82 -7.67
C ALA A 113 31.47 4.31 -7.85
N ASP A 114 31.50 3.53 -6.76
CA ASP A 114 31.49 2.06 -6.83
C ASP A 114 30.21 1.56 -7.49
N TYR A 115 29.08 2.13 -7.10
CA TYR A 115 27.77 1.73 -7.60
C TYR A 115 27.66 1.91 -9.13
N ILE A 116 27.98 3.09 -9.64
CA ILE A 116 27.92 3.38 -11.08
C ILE A 116 28.98 2.61 -11.85
N TRP A 117 30.17 2.49 -11.29
CA TRP A 117 31.25 1.74 -11.94
C TRP A 117 30.84 0.27 -12.16
N GLN A 118 30.23 -0.38 -11.18
CA GLN A 118 29.76 -1.78 -11.32
C GLN A 118 28.74 -1.94 -12.45
N ILE A 119 27.78 -1.00 -12.56
CA ILE A 119 26.76 -1.02 -13.61
C ILE A 119 27.42 -0.78 -14.99
N GLU A 120 28.26 0.23 -15.11
CA GLU A 120 28.93 0.61 -16.35
C GLU A 120 29.87 -0.50 -16.84
N GLU A 121 30.70 -1.02 -15.96
CA GLU A 121 31.64 -2.10 -16.32
C GLU A 121 30.90 -3.34 -16.82
N GLN A 122 29.89 -3.78 -16.08
CA GLN A 122 29.12 -4.96 -16.47
C GLN A 122 28.40 -4.76 -17.80
N LEU A 123 27.75 -3.61 -18.00
CA LEU A 123 27.08 -3.33 -19.27
C LEU A 123 28.06 -3.23 -20.43
N LEU A 124 29.24 -2.63 -20.23
CA LEU A 124 30.31 -2.57 -21.23
C LEU A 124 30.84 -3.98 -21.60
N LEU A 125 31.04 -4.85 -20.61
CA LEU A 125 31.46 -6.23 -20.84
C LEU A 125 30.42 -6.98 -21.69
N ASP A 126 29.14 -6.83 -21.34
CA ASP A 126 28.04 -7.43 -22.08
C ASP A 126 27.99 -6.95 -23.54
N LEU A 127 28.09 -5.62 -23.76
CA LEU A 127 28.08 -5.01 -25.10
C LEU A 127 29.29 -5.42 -25.94
N LYS A 128 30.51 -5.43 -25.37
CA LYS A 128 31.73 -5.90 -26.04
C LYS A 128 31.62 -7.35 -26.48
N ALA A 129 31.07 -8.21 -25.63
CA ALA A 129 30.84 -9.61 -25.96
C ALA A 129 29.78 -9.81 -27.07
N ALA A 130 28.76 -8.97 -27.10
CA ALA A 130 27.67 -9.07 -28.07
C ALA A 130 27.98 -8.43 -29.43
N TYR A 131 28.81 -7.38 -29.45
CA TYR A 131 29.17 -6.62 -30.65
C TYR A 131 30.68 -6.52 -30.87
N PRO A 132 31.39 -7.65 -31.05
CA PRO A 132 32.85 -7.66 -31.16
C PRO A 132 33.37 -6.88 -32.40
N GLN A 133 32.53 -6.68 -33.42
CA GLN A 133 32.90 -5.97 -34.65
C GLN A 133 32.66 -4.44 -34.56
N ALA A 134 32.08 -3.93 -33.47
CA ALA A 134 31.72 -2.51 -33.35
C ALA A 134 32.90 -1.61 -32.92
N GLY A 135 34.13 -2.13 -32.81
CA GLY A 135 35.32 -1.36 -32.45
C GLY A 135 35.25 -0.71 -31.08
N LEU A 136 34.85 -1.50 -30.06
CA LEU A 136 34.62 -1.01 -28.68
C LEU A 136 35.89 -1.03 -27.81
N GLU A 137 37.07 -1.27 -28.41
CA GLU A 137 38.34 -1.17 -27.69
C GLU A 137 38.59 0.25 -27.19
N GLY A 138 39.00 0.37 -25.93
CA GLY A 138 39.24 1.67 -25.29
C GLY A 138 38.01 2.52 -24.98
N VAL A 139 36.80 2.02 -25.25
CA VAL A 139 35.56 2.67 -24.84
C VAL A 139 35.36 2.46 -23.35
N SER A 140 35.09 3.57 -22.63
CA SER A 140 35.00 3.61 -21.17
C SER A 140 33.59 3.89 -20.63
N SER A 141 32.58 4.08 -21.49
CA SER A 141 31.20 4.26 -21.05
C SER A 141 30.19 3.51 -21.92
N ALA A 142 29.14 3.00 -21.33
CA ALA A 142 28.06 2.30 -22.01
C ALA A 142 27.38 3.19 -23.07
N ALA A 143 27.12 4.45 -22.78
CA ALA A 143 26.54 5.39 -23.73
C ALA A 143 27.41 5.58 -24.99
N ALA A 144 28.76 5.65 -24.83
CA ALA A 144 29.67 5.74 -25.96
C ALA A 144 29.73 4.41 -26.76
N ALA A 145 29.66 3.28 -26.09
CA ALA A 145 29.60 1.97 -26.74
C ALA A 145 28.32 1.84 -27.59
N LEU A 146 27.18 2.18 -27.06
CA LEU A 146 25.89 2.13 -27.76
C LEU A 146 25.85 3.08 -28.98
N LEU A 147 26.43 4.29 -28.87
CA LEU A 147 26.58 5.20 -30.02
C LEU A 147 27.47 4.62 -31.11
N LYS A 148 28.57 3.94 -30.75
CA LYS A 148 29.44 3.28 -31.74
C LYS A 148 28.74 2.10 -32.42
N ILE A 149 27.99 1.31 -31.65
CA ILE A 149 27.20 0.19 -32.21
C ILE A 149 26.17 0.73 -33.19
N TYR A 150 25.42 1.77 -32.81
CA TYR A 150 24.45 2.42 -33.69
C TYR A 150 25.11 3.03 -34.94
N ALA A 151 26.26 3.67 -34.80
CA ALA A 151 27.01 4.22 -35.94
C ALA A 151 27.53 3.16 -36.91
N ALA A 152 27.77 1.94 -36.44
CA ALA A 152 28.16 0.79 -37.27
C ALA A 152 26.96 0.10 -37.93
N ASP A 153 25.78 0.16 -37.27
CA ASP A 153 24.52 -0.39 -37.75
C ASP A 153 23.36 0.44 -37.21
N ASP A 154 22.79 1.29 -38.04
CA ASP A 154 21.70 2.23 -37.70
C ASP A 154 20.37 1.51 -37.36
N SER A 155 20.26 0.23 -37.67
CA SER A 155 19.14 -0.61 -37.23
C SER A 155 19.28 -1.11 -35.78
N ALA A 156 20.44 -0.93 -35.15
CA ALA A 156 20.72 -1.37 -33.78
C ALA A 156 20.08 -0.42 -32.74
N GLN A 157 18.79 -0.57 -32.53
CA GLN A 157 18.04 0.14 -31.50
C GLN A 157 17.74 -0.78 -30.31
N PHE A 158 17.77 -0.23 -29.10
CA PHE A 158 17.69 -0.97 -27.85
C PHE A 158 16.43 -0.62 -27.07
N LEU A 159 15.85 -1.63 -26.46
CA LEU A 159 14.78 -1.49 -25.49
C LEU A 159 15.38 -1.52 -24.09
N PHE A 160 15.19 -0.46 -23.32
CA PHE A 160 15.67 -0.33 -21.95
C PHE A 160 14.55 -0.67 -20.98
N VAL A 161 14.81 -1.57 -20.01
CA VAL A 161 13.95 -1.88 -18.87
C VAL A 161 14.73 -1.57 -17.61
N LEU A 162 14.36 -0.48 -16.94
CA LEU A 162 15.07 0.10 -15.81
C LEU A 162 14.19 -0.03 -14.56
N ASP A 163 14.49 -1.01 -13.70
CA ASP A 163 13.67 -1.30 -12.52
C ASP A 163 14.27 -0.67 -11.25
N GLU A 164 13.40 -0.11 -10.40
CA GLU A 164 13.76 0.57 -9.15
C GLU A 164 14.81 1.69 -9.33
N TRP A 165 14.57 2.59 -10.31
CA TRP A 165 15.49 3.68 -10.68
C TRP A 165 15.91 4.57 -9.50
N ASP A 166 15.04 4.69 -8.50
CA ASP A 166 15.18 5.51 -7.31
C ASP A 166 15.87 4.81 -6.13
N PHE A 167 16.25 3.54 -6.28
CA PHE A 167 16.87 2.75 -5.21
C PHE A 167 18.09 3.43 -4.58
N ILE A 168 18.95 4.03 -5.41
CA ILE A 168 20.18 4.67 -4.96
C ILE A 168 19.93 5.85 -3.99
N PHE A 169 18.80 6.54 -4.12
CA PHE A 169 18.46 7.70 -3.28
C PHE A 169 18.20 7.35 -1.82
N HIS A 170 17.99 6.09 -1.52
CA HIS A 170 17.76 5.56 -0.17
C HIS A 170 19.04 5.00 0.47
N GLN A 171 20.18 5.04 -0.23
CA GLN A 171 21.41 4.51 0.31
C GLN A 171 22.10 5.51 1.24
N PRO A 172 22.60 5.08 2.41
CA PRO A 172 23.14 5.99 3.42
C PRO A 172 24.42 6.70 2.99
N PHE A 173 25.12 6.20 1.97
CA PHE A 173 26.35 6.79 1.44
C PHE A 173 26.12 7.84 0.34
N ILE A 174 24.87 8.13 -0.03
CA ILE A 174 24.52 9.04 -1.12
C ILE A 174 24.35 10.48 -0.64
N SER A 175 25.11 11.39 -1.23
CA SER A 175 24.97 12.84 -1.07
C SER A 175 24.04 13.46 -2.12
N GLU A 176 23.65 14.73 -1.91
CA GLU A 176 22.87 15.49 -2.90
C GLU A 176 23.65 15.73 -4.21
N ALA A 177 24.99 15.77 -4.14
CA ALA A 177 25.84 15.86 -5.32
C ALA A 177 25.79 14.54 -6.13
N ASP A 178 25.81 13.41 -5.43
CA ASP A 178 25.72 12.08 -6.06
C ASP A 178 24.36 11.86 -6.72
N LYS A 179 23.27 12.32 -6.11
CA LYS A 179 21.93 12.28 -6.73
C LYS A 179 21.91 13.02 -8.06
N ARG A 180 22.49 14.22 -8.11
CA ARG A 180 22.61 14.98 -9.37
C ARG A 180 23.49 14.26 -10.39
N ALA A 181 24.61 13.68 -9.95
CA ALA A 181 25.50 12.91 -10.83
C ALA A 181 24.79 11.70 -11.43
N TYR A 182 23.97 11.00 -10.63
CA TYR A 182 23.14 9.87 -11.09
C TYR A 182 22.09 10.29 -12.15
N LEU A 183 21.42 11.40 -11.94
CA LEU A 183 20.49 11.94 -12.96
C LEU A 183 21.20 12.30 -14.26
N MET A 184 22.40 12.88 -14.15
CA MET A 184 23.25 13.16 -15.32
C MET A 184 23.73 11.88 -16.01
N TYR A 185 24.00 10.82 -15.25
CA TYR A 185 24.32 9.52 -15.80
C TYR A 185 23.13 8.96 -16.64
N LEU A 186 21.92 8.92 -16.08
CA LEU A 186 20.73 8.47 -16.79
C LEU A 186 20.42 9.34 -18.02
N ARG A 187 20.59 10.67 -17.90
CA ARG A 187 20.45 11.59 -19.03
C ARG A 187 21.43 11.24 -20.16
N ASN A 188 22.69 11.06 -19.85
CA ASN A 188 23.73 10.76 -20.83
C ASN A 188 23.50 9.40 -21.51
N LEU A 189 22.96 8.45 -20.79
CA LEU A 189 22.64 7.12 -21.32
C LEU A 189 21.42 7.15 -22.26
N LEU A 190 20.41 7.98 -21.97
CA LEU A 190 19.09 7.84 -22.60
C LEU A 190 18.66 9.05 -23.45
N LYS A 191 18.95 10.29 -22.99
CA LYS A 191 18.35 11.47 -23.60
C LYS A 191 18.92 11.77 -24.99
N ASP A 192 18.02 12.00 -25.93
CA ASP A 192 18.36 12.35 -27.32
C ASP A 192 19.31 11.34 -27.98
N ARG A 193 19.09 10.05 -27.69
CA ARG A 193 19.91 8.94 -28.18
C ARG A 193 19.20 8.17 -29.29
N PRO A 194 19.74 8.12 -30.53
CA PRO A 194 19.09 7.45 -31.65
C PRO A 194 18.99 5.94 -31.47
N TYR A 195 19.79 5.36 -30.59
CA TYR A 195 19.76 3.94 -30.26
C TYR A 195 18.65 3.55 -29.29
N VAL A 196 17.91 4.50 -28.71
CA VAL A 196 16.79 4.20 -27.81
C VAL A 196 15.53 3.96 -28.61
N LEU A 197 15.02 2.73 -28.57
CA LEU A 197 13.73 2.36 -29.15
C LEU A 197 12.60 2.68 -28.16
N LEU A 198 12.68 2.12 -26.95
CA LEU A 198 11.81 2.37 -25.81
C LEU A 198 12.64 2.36 -24.53
N ALA A 199 12.45 3.32 -23.65
CA ALA A 199 12.94 3.29 -22.28
C ALA A 199 11.75 3.17 -21.32
N TYR A 200 11.56 1.97 -20.75
CA TYR A 200 10.59 1.68 -19.69
C TYR A 200 11.29 1.73 -18.34
N MET A 201 10.84 2.60 -17.46
CA MET A 201 11.45 2.80 -16.15
C MET A 201 10.41 2.65 -15.04
N THR A 202 10.79 2.04 -13.92
CA THR A 202 9.92 1.92 -12.75
C THR A 202 10.62 2.35 -11.48
N GLY A 203 9.83 2.87 -10.53
CA GLY A 203 10.28 3.29 -9.20
C GLY A 203 9.11 3.57 -8.26
N ILE A 204 9.44 4.10 -7.10
CA ILE A 204 8.49 4.63 -6.13
C ILE A 204 8.40 6.14 -6.32
N LEU A 205 9.56 6.80 -6.38
CA LEU A 205 9.67 8.25 -6.42
C LEU A 205 9.37 8.82 -7.82
N PRO A 206 8.61 9.93 -7.89
CA PRO A 206 8.41 10.64 -9.15
C PRO A 206 9.69 11.34 -9.61
N ILE A 207 9.90 11.35 -10.94
CA ILE A 207 11.07 12.00 -11.57
C ILE A 207 11.00 13.51 -11.44
N ALA A 208 9.80 14.09 -11.49
CA ALA A 208 9.56 15.53 -11.71
C ALA A 208 10.31 16.47 -10.77
N LYS A 209 10.68 16.01 -9.57
CA LYS A 209 11.40 16.85 -8.60
C LYS A 209 12.91 16.80 -8.74
N TYR A 210 13.47 15.65 -9.10
CA TYR A 210 14.92 15.52 -9.23
C TYR A 210 15.44 16.22 -10.49
N SER A 211 14.59 16.39 -11.49
CA SER A 211 14.90 17.18 -12.68
C SER A 211 14.51 18.65 -12.48
N SER A 212 15.13 19.34 -11.52
CA SER A 212 15.04 20.83 -11.43
C SER A 212 15.59 21.54 -12.67
N GLY A 213 16.20 20.79 -13.57
CA GLY A 213 16.65 21.18 -14.90
C GLY A 213 15.93 20.41 -16.00
N SER A 214 16.64 19.85 -16.92
CA SER A 214 16.13 19.14 -18.09
C SER A 214 16.65 17.69 -18.18
N GLU A 215 17.11 17.11 -17.05
CA GLU A 215 17.86 15.87 -17.06
C GLU A 215 17.03 14.69 -17.58
N LEU A 216 15.84 14.46 -17.02
CA LEU A 216 14.95 13.36 -17.37
C LEU A 216 13.59 13.79 -17.90
N ASN A 217 13.46 15.01 -18.42
CA ASN A 217 12.20 15.56 -18.92
C ASN A 217 11.64 14.86 -20.18
N MET A 218 12.41 13.94 -20.77
CA MET A 218 11.94 13.12 -21.88
C MET A 218 10.97 12.03 -21.42
N PHE A 219 11.00 11.60 -20.14
CA PHE A 219 10.09 10.59 -19.65
C PHE A 219 8.67 11.12 -19.46
N GLN A 220 7.70 10.40 -20.02
CA GLN A 220 6.31 10.54 -19.67
C GLN A 220 6.05 9.74 -18.38
N GLU A 221 5.64 10.44 -17.34
CA GLU A 221 5.47 9.84 -16.01
C GLU A 221 4.01 9.50 -15.73
N TYR A 222 3.79 8.32 -15.15
CA TYR A 222 2.48 7.80 -14.78
C TYR A 222 2.48 7.37 -13.31
N THR A 223 1.90 8.20 -12.46
CA THR A 223 1.73 7.91 -11.04
C THR A 223 0.35 7.32 -10.76
N MET A 224 0.13 6.78 -9.57
CA MET A 224 -1.17 6.23 -9.20
C MET A 224 -2.22 7.34 -8.97
N ALA A 225 -1.80 8.47 -8.43
CA ALA A 225 -2.70 9.56 -8.05
C ALA A 225 -2.95 10.59 -9.17
N SER A 226 -2.06 10.68 -10.17
CA SER A 226 -2.16 11.72 -11.22
C SER A 226 -2.64 11.21 -12.57
N GLU A 227 -2.39 9.93 -12.91
CA GLU A 227 -2.69 9.37 -14.23
C GLU A 227 -3.38 8.02 -14.16
N GLU A 228 -4.45 7.84 -14.96
CA GLU A 228 -5.24 6.60 -14.98
C GLU A 228 -4.62 5.53 -15.90
N ARG A 229 -3.97 5.95 -16.99
CA ARG A 229 -3.33 5.01 -17.92
C ARG A 229 -2.37 4.09 -17.19
N PHE A 230 -2.37 2.82 -17.50
CA PHE A 230 -1.61 1.75 -16.86
C PHE A 230 -2.04 1.37 -15.43
N SER A 231 -3.00 2.04 -14.81
CA SER A 231 -3.37 1.79 -13.42
C SER A 231 -3.85 0.35 -13.18
N ALA A 232 -4.60 -0.23 -14.10
CA ALA A 232 -5.12 -1.59 -14.00
C ALA A 232 -4.04 -2.70 -14.00
N TYR A 233 -2.81 -2.37 -14.44
CA TYR A 233 -1.71 -3.34 -14.52
C TYR A 233 -0.88 -3.45 -13.24
N PHE A 234 -1.07 -2.53 -12.29
CA PHE A 234 -0.32 -2.48 -11.04
C PHE A 234 -1.28 -2.51 -9.84
N GLY A 235 -1.07 -3.47 -8.94
CA GLY A 235 -2.05 -3.81 -7.92
C GLY A 235 -3.01 -4.90 -8.43
N PHE A 236 -3.94 -5.34 -7.56
CA PHE A 236 -5.04 -6.21 -7.95
C PHE A 236 -6.36 -5.46 -7.92
N THR A 237 -7.19 -5.67 -8.95
CA THR A 237 -8.56 -5.14 -8.99
C THR A 237 -9.50 -6.00 -8.14
N GLU A 238 -10.73 -5.53 -7.93
CA GLU A 238 -11.78 -6.26 -7.21
C GLU A 238 -12.05 -7.63 -7.87
N GLU A 239 -12.19 -7.67 -9.21
CA GLU A 239 -12.46 -8.87 -10.01
C GLU A 239 -11.31 -9.88 -9.94
N GLU A 240 -10.07 -9.39 -9.92
CA GLU A 240 -8.88 -10.25 -9.79
C GLU A 240 -8.80 -10.90 -8.41
N VAL A 241 -9.16 -10.15 -7.37
CA VAL A 241 -9.24 -10.71 -6.01
C VAL A 241 -10.36 -11.72 -5.89
N ASP A 242 -11.51 -11.49 -6.54
CA ASP A 242 -12.60 -12.47 -6.62
C ASP A 242 -12.12 -13.77 -7.28
N LEU A 243 -11.42 -13.65 -8.40
CA LEU A 243 -10.82 -14.80 -9.10
C LEU A 243 -9.83 -15.57 -8.22
N LEU A 244 -8.95 -14.85 -7.51
CA LEU A 244 -7.98 -15.46 -6.61
C LEU A 244 -8.64 -16.17 -5.44
N PHE A 245 -9.68 -15.56 -4.86
CA PHE A 245 -10.44 -16.16 -3.77
C PHE A 245 -11.20 -17.40 -4.21
N ALA A 246 -11.81 -17.39 -5.40
CA ALA A 246 -12.46 -18.57 -5.99
C ALA A 246 -11.44 -19.71 -6.21
N ARG A 247 -10.23 -19.40 -6.69
CA ARG A 247 -9.14 -20.39 -6.80
C ARG A 247 -8.73 -20.94 -5.44
N HIS A 248 -8.66 -20.09 -4.40
CA HIS A 248 -8.35 -20.51 -3.04
C HIS A 248 -9.40 -21.50 -2.50
N LEU A 249 -10.67 -21.20 -2.66
CA LEU A 249 -11.75 -22.10 -2.25
C LEU A 249 -11.68 -23.46 -2.97
N SER A 250 -11.48 -23.46 -4.30
CA SER A 250 -11.40 -24.69 -5.08
C SER A 250 -10.21 -25.60 -4.68
N ARG A 251 -9.10 -25.01 -4.23
CA ARG A 251 -7.92 -25.77 -3.79
C ARG A 251 -8.06 -26.34 -2.37
N ASN A 252 -8.85 -25.68 -1.52
CA ASN A 252 -9.06 -26.08 -0.13
C ASN A 252 -10.30 -27.00 0.05
N VAL A 253 -11.03 -27.32 -1.00
CA VAL A 253 -12.06 -28.36 -0.98
C VAL A 253 -11.35 -29.71 -0.88
N ILE A 254 -11.29 -30.28 0.34
CA ILE A 254 -10.86 -31.68 0.53
C ILE A 254 -11.88 -32.57 -0.17
N PRO A 255 -11.46 -33.45 -1.13
CA PRO A 255 -12.39 -34.40 -1.72
C PRO A 255 -13.05 -35.23 -0.60
N ALA A 256 -14.37 -35.38 -0.65
CA ALA A 256 -15.14 -36.11 0.36
C ALA A 256 -14.60 -37.54 0.64
N ALA A 257 -13.84 -38.12 -0.28
CA ALA A 257 -13.17 -39.41 -0.13
C ALA A 257 -12.00 -39.38 0.90
N SER A 258 -11.45 -38.21 1.23
CA SER A 258 -10.32 -38.08 2.20
C SER A 258 -10.78 -37.67 3.60
N ALA A 259 -12.06 -37.38 3.80
CA ALA A 259 -12.62 -36.90 5.07
C ALA A 259 -12.60 -37.97 6.18
N HIS A 260 -12.44 -39.25 5.84
CA HIS A 260 -12.37 -40.33 6.83
C HIS A 260 -11.00 -40.54 7.51
N ILE A 261 -9.93 -39.87 7.05
CA ILE A 261 -8.57 -40.07 7.56
C ILE A 261 -8.15 -38.98 8.55
N ILE A 262 -8.89 -37.85 8.65
CA ILE A 262 -8.50 -36.71 9.49
C ILE A 262 -9.57 -36.43 10.56
N GLN A 263 -9.94 -37.45 11.34
CA GLN A 263 -10.66 -37.29 12.63
C GLN A 263 -9.69 -36.92 13.76
N GLY A 264 -8.87 -35.91 13.56
CA GLY A 264 -7.88 -35.49 14.57
C GLY A 264 -7.20 -34.15 14.31
N SER A 265 -7.43 -33.52 13.17
CA SER A 265 -6.81 -32.23 12.91
C SER A 265 -7.63 -31.08 13.52
N LYS A 266 -7.00 -30.36 14.45
CA LYS A 266 -7.48 -29.13 15.12
C LYS A 266 -7.66 -27.96 14.15
N PHE A 267 -8.45 -28.10 13.09
CA PHE A 267 -8.81 -27.00 12.17
C PHE A 267 -10.21 -26.42 12.47
N GLN A 268 -10.71 -26.58 13.67
CA GLN A 268 -11.89 -25.86 14.14
C GLN A 268 -11.42 -24.55 14.80
N GLY A 269 -11.67 -23.40 14.14
CA GLY A 269 -11.66 -22.10 14.77
C GLY A 269 -10.36 -21.31 14.69
N GLN A 270 -9.76 -21.14 13.50
CA GLN A 270 -8.83 -20.02 13.30
C GLN A 270 -9.68 -18.73 13.18
N ALA A 271 -9.59 -17.85 14.16
CA ALA A 271 -10.30 -16.58 14.22
C ALA A 271 -9.98 -15.64 13.01
N ASN A 272 -8.92 -15.93 12.26
CA ASN A 272 -8.42 -15.15 11.14
C ASN A 272 -8.39 -15.91 9.80
N ALA A 273 -9.21 -16.95 9.63
CA ALA A 273 -9.33 -17.63 8.33
C ALA A 273 -9.72 -16.64 7.24
N VAL A 274 -9.15 -16.82 6.04
CA VAL A 274 -9.37 -15.89 4.94
C VAL A 274 -10.83 -15.95 4.47
N THR A 275 -11.48 -14.79 4.47
CA THR A 275 -12.79 -14.57 3.84
C THR A 275 -12.64 -13.49 2.76
N ARG A 276 -13.61 -13.39 1.85
CA ARG A 276 -13.58 -12.35 0.80
C ARG A 276 -13.68 -10.95 1.40
N GLU A 277 -14.58 -10.77 2.36
CA GLU A 277 -14.73 -9.52 3.12
C GLU A 277 -13.48 -9.20 3.93
N GLY A 278 -12.84 -10.22 4.51
CA GLY A 278 -11.56 -10.08 5.21
C GLY A 278 -10.46 -9.55 4.28
N LEU A 279 -10.31 -10.12 3.08
CA LEU A 279 -9.35 -9.61 2.09
C LEU A 279 -9.63 -8.14 1.74
N LYS A 280 -10.90 -7.75 1.63
CA LYS A 280 -11.28 -6.36 1.37
C LYS A 280 -10.89 -5.44 2.52
N GLY A 281 -11.25 -5.75 3.74
CA GLY A 281 -10.93 -4.91 4.90
C GLY A 281 -9.44 -4.79 5.17
N TRP A 282 -8.67 -5.86 4.88
CA TRP A 282 -7.24 -5.91 5.20
C TRP A 282 -6.33 -5.31 4.14
N TYR A 283 -6.67 -5.39 2.83
CA TYR A 283 -5.70 -5.13 1.76
C TYR A 283 -6.19 -4.22 0.64
N ASP A 284 -7.46 -3.83 0.64
CA ASP A 284 -8.04 -2.86 -0.27
C ASP A 284 -7.73 -1.41 0.16
N GLY A 285 -8.29 -0.43 -0.52
CA GLY A 285 -8.35 0.97 -0.10
C GLY A 285 -7.36 1.89 -0.78
N TYR A 286 -6.63 1.43 -1.78
CA TYR A 286 -5.90 2.31 -2.69
C TYR A 286 -6.79 2.72 -3.86
N HIS A 287 -6.77 4.00 -4.19
CA HIS A 287 -7.57 4.53 -5.30
C HIS A 287 -6.67 5.13 -6.37
N THR A 288 -7.00 4.87 -7.62
CA THR A 288 -6.42 5.57 -8.76
C THR A 288 -7.09 6.92 -8.95
N LYS A 289 -6.56 7.77 -9.82
CA LYS A 289 -7.18 9.05 -10.20
C LYS A 289 -8.63 8.89 -10.68
N GLY A 290 -8.91 7.84 -11.42
CA GLY A 290 -10.25 7.49 -11.93
C GLY A 290 -11.17 6.85 -10.90
N GLY A 291 -10.71 6.64 -9.65
CA GLY A 291 -11.48 6.02 -8.58
C GLY A 291 -11.49 4.49 -8.61
N MET A 292 -10.68 3.85 -9.46
CA MET A 292 -10.52 2.39 -9.43
C MET A 292 -9.88 1.98 -8.10
N ARG A 293 -10.43 0.95 -7.47
CA ARG A 293 -9.90 0.38 -6.22
C ARG A 293 -8.87 -0.69 -6.50
N LEU A 294 -7.78 -0.63 -5.75
CA LEU A 294 -6.67 -1.55 -5.89
C LEU A 294 -6.29 -2.16 -4.53
N TYR A 295 -5.97 -3.44 -4.56
CA TYR A 295 -5.44 -4.20 -3.43
C TYR A 295 -3.92 -4.34 -3.54
N ASN A 296 -3.24 -4.47 -2.40
CA ASN A 296 -1.82 -4.83 -2.38
C ASN A 296 -1.64 -6.31 -2.79
N PRO A 297 -1.00 -6.61 -3.94
CA PRO A 297 -0.87 -7.97 -4.45
C PRO A 297 -0.16 -8.93 -3.50
N ARG A 298 0.94 -8.47 -2.88
CA ARG A 298 1.72 -9.32 -1.99
C ARG A 298 0.91 -9.77 -0.78
N SER A 299 0.20 -8.84 -0.16
CA SER A 299 -0.57 -9.12 1.04
C SER A 299 -1.73 -10.07 0.75
N VAL A 300 -2.45 -9.85 -0.37
CA VAL A 300 -3.51 -10.77 -0.83
C VAL A 300 -2.97 -12.19 -1.07
N VAL A 301 -1.87 -12.31 -1.84
CA VAL A 301 -1.28 -13.63 -2.16
C VAL A 301 -0.81 -14.34 -0.91
N MET A 302 -0.14 -13.64 0.02
CA MET A 302 0.36 -14.23 1.26
C MET A 302 -0.78 -14.66 2.19
N ALA A 303 -1.85 -13.88 2.27
CA ALA A 303 -3.03 -14.25 3.03
C ALA A 303 -3.68 -15.53 2.50
N LEU A 304 -3.85 -15.63 1.17
CA LEU A 304 -4.40 -16.81 0.53
C LEU A 304 -3.50 -18.06 0.69
N GLN A 305 -2.17 -17.88 0.57
CA GLN A 305 -1.21 -18.98 0.76
C GLN A 305 -1.22 -19.54 2.19
N ASN A 306 -1.30 -18.65 3.17
CA ASN A 306 -1.26 -19.01 4.59
C ASN A 306 -2.65 -19.30 5.18
N ASN A 307 -3.72 -19.10 4.42
CA ASN A 307 -5.11 -19.11 4.89
C ASN A 307 -5.29 -18.30 6.18
N ASN A 308 -4.70 -17.10 6.22
CA ASN A 308 -4.69 -16.23 7.39
C ASN A 308 -4.64 -14.78 6.98
N LEU A 309 -5.48 -13.92 7.60
CA LEU A 309 -5.41 -12.47 7.47
C LEU A 309 -4.36 -11.92 8.44
N GLY A 310 -3.51 -11.00 7.99
CA GLY A 310 -2.45 -10.44 8.82
C GLY A 310 -1.55 -9.45 8.08
N ASN A 311 -0.54 -8.95 8.77
CA ASN A 311 0.41 -7.97 8.27
C ASN A 311 1.52 -8.63 7.44
N TYR A 312 1.42 -8.59 6.12
CA TYR A 312 2.40 -9.19 5.20
C TYR A 312 3.28 -8.15 4.49
N TRP A 313 2.78 -6.98 4.23
CA TRP A 313 3.58 -5.89 3.69
C TRP A 313 4.43 -5.22 4.76
N THR A 314 3.79 -4.83 5.86
CA THR A 314 4.43 -4.08 6.95
C THR A 314 5.27 -4.96 7.88
N GLY A 315 5.05 -6.28 7.89
CA GLY A 315 5.83 -7.23 8.70
C GLY A 315 7.27 -7.48 8.21
N SER A 316 7.61 -7.07 6.98
CA SER A 316 8.95 -7.28 6.37
C SER A 316 9.74 -5.99 6.13
N GLY A 317 9.33 -4.89 6.73
CA GLY A 317 9.94 -3.55 6.58
C GLY A 317 9.12 -2.56 7.39
N PRO A 318 9.24 -1.35 7.24
CA PRO A 318 9.63 -0.34 8.16
C PRO A 318 8.46 0.27 8.94
N TYR A 319 8.28 -0.15 10.17
CA TYR A 319 7.73 0.70 11.23
C TYR A 319 8.45 2.06 11.23
N ASP A 320 9.77 2.02 11.10
CA ASP A 320 10.64 3.19 11.10
C ASP A 320 10.39 4.15 9.92
N GLU A 321 9.93 3.66 8.76
CA GLU A 321 9.68 4.55 7.61
C GLU A 321 8.43 5.43 7.81
N ILE A 322 7.34 4.92 8.37
CA ILE A 322 6.15 5.74 8.64
C ILE A 322 6.50 6.86 9.60
N PHE A 323 7.14 6.51 10.73
CA PHE A 323 7.53 7.48 11.73
C PHE A 323 8.63 8.43 11.24
N HIS A 324 9.51 7.98 10.35
CA HIS A 324 10.53 8.83 9.73
C HIS A 324 9.91 10.08 9.07
N TYR A 325 8.81 9.93 8.34
CA TYR A 325 8.12 11.06 7.72
C TYR A 325 7.36 11.91 8.73
N ILE A 326 6.60 11.29 9.62
CA ILE A 326 5.83 11.97 10.67
C ILE A 326 6.75 12.73 11.62
N GLY A 327 7.86 12.13 12.01
CA GLY A 327 8.84 12.68 12.96
C GLY A 327 9.53 13.95 12.48
N GLN A 328 9.49 14.26 11.18
CA GLN A 328 10.07 15.48 10.64
C GLN A 328 9.32 16.75 11.10
N ASN A 329 8.01 16.68 11.23
CA ASN A 329 7.20 17.74 11.85
C ASN A 329 5.91 17.15 12.45
N VAL A 330 6.02 16.61 13.65
CA VAL A 330 4.92 15.96 14.37
C VAL A 330 3.73 16.92 14.58
N ASP A 331 4.00 18.17 14.95
CA ASP A 331 2.95 19.14 15.25
C ASP A 331 2.09 19.48 14.03
N ALA A 332 2.66 19.41 12.83
CA ALA A 332 1.93 19.69 11.60
C ALA A 332 0.91 18.59 11.22
N VAL A 333 1.07 17.35 11.72
CA VAL A 333 0.29 16.19 11.28
C VAL A 333 -0.41 15.43 12.39
N ARG A 334 -0.08 15.67 13.67
CA ARG A 334 -0.57 14.91 14.82
C ARG A 334 -2.10 14.81 14.89
N ASP A 335 -2.79 15.94 14.76
CA ASP A 335 -4.25 16.00 14.89
C ASP A 335 -4.94 15.30 13.71
N ASP A 336 -4.39 15.47 12.51
CA ASP A 336 -4.87 14.78 11.31
C ASP A 336 -4.63 13.26 11.38
N LEU A 337 -3.52 12.81 11.98
CA LEU A 337 -3.29 11.39 12.23
C LEU A 337 -4.33 10.81 13.19
N ALA A 338 -4.68 11.55 14.24
CA ALA A 338 -5.74 11.16 15.16
C ALA A 338 -7.08 10.98 14.44
N LEU A 339 -7.44 11.91 13.56
CA LEU A 339 -8.63 11.81 12.72
C LEU A 339 -8.56 10.60 11.78
N MET A 340 -7.44 10.40 11.07
CA MET A 340 -7.29 9.27 10.12
C MET A 340 -7.33 7.91 10.83
N VAL A 341 -6.69 7.76 11.99
CA VAL A 341 -6.79 6.52 12.78
C VAL A 341 -8.21 6.30 13.29
N SER A 342 -8.95 7.38 13.51
CA SER A 342 -10.39 7.26 13.82
C SER A 342 -11.26 6.98 12.58
N GLY A 343 -10.67 6.83 11.38
CA GLY A 343 -11.36 6.52 10.14
C GLY A 343 -11.96 7.74 9.42
N VAL A 344 -11.56 8.96 9.82
CA VAL A 344 -12.00 10.21 9.17
C VAL A 344 -10.95 10.65 8.15
N PRO A 345 -11.27 10.70 6.84
CA PRO A 345 -10.37 11.24 5.84
C PRO A 345 -10.14 12.73 6.04
N VAL A 346 -8.88 13.18 5.94
CA VAL A 346 -8.51 14.58 6.16
C VAL A 346 -8.16 15.30 4.86
N PRO A 347 -8.53 16.58 4.70
CA PRO A 347 -8.17 17.34 3.51
C PRO A 347 -6.65 17.51 3.38
N ALA A 348 -6.11 17.25 2.18
CA ALA A 348 -4.71 17.48 1.87
C ALA A 348 -4.53 17.82 0.39
N LYS A 349 -3.55 18.68 0.10
CA LYS A 349 -3.10 18.97 -1.26
C LYS A 349 -1.86 18.13 -1.54
N ILE A 350 -2.00 17.09 -2.35
CA ILE A 350 -0.88 16.23 -2.66
C ILE A 350 -0.05 16.84 -3.79
N ARG A 351 1.23 16.94 -3.52
CA ARG A 351 2.28 17.31 -4.48
C ARG A 351 3.28 16.17 -4.49
N GLU A 352 3.07 15.19 -5.34
CA GLU A 352 3.84 13.93 -5.36
C GLU A 352 5.36 14.17 -5.38
N TYR A 353 5.82 15.19 -6.11
CA TYR A 353 7.22 15.59 -6.12
C TYR A 353 7.76 16.05 -4.74
N ALA A 354 6.91 16.39 -3.78
CA ALA A 354 7.36 16.72 -2.43
C ALA A 354 7.93 15.50 -1.68
N ALA A 355 7.52 14.28 -2.07
CA ALA A 355 8.00 13.03 -1.47
C ALA A 355 9.52 12.83 -1.54
N THR A 356 10.20 13.58 -2.36
CA THR A 356 11.64 13.45 -2.59
C THR A 356 12.49 14.37 -1.70
N SER A 357 11.86 15.22 -0.86
CA SER A 357 12.58 16.13 0.03
C SER A 357 13.14 15.40 1.24
N GLN A 358 14.38 15.66 1.60
CA GLN A 358 14.97 15.14 2.84
C GLN A 358 14.39 15.84 4.09
N ASN A 359 13.92 17.08 3.95
CA ASN A 359 13.35 17.87 5.03
C ASN A 359 11.91 18.23 4.65
N LEU A 360 10.96 17.46 5.16
CA LEU A 360 9.54 17.72 4.99
C LEU A 360 9.07 18.60 6.16
N SER A 361 8.72 19.84 5.88
CA SER A 361 8.39 20.82 6.91
C SER A 361 6.88 21.09 7.05
N THR A 362 6.12 20.80 6.01
CA THR A 362 4.69 21.05 5.96
C THR A 362 3.88 19.75 5.96
N LYS A 363 2.65 19.83 6.41
CA LYS A 363 1.66 18.74 6.35
C LYS A 363 1.53 18.17 4.93
N GLU A 364 1.41 19.04 3.94
CA GLU A 364 1.24 18.65 2.54
C GLU A 364 2.45 17.86 2.01
N GLU A 365 3.66 18.24 2.39
CA GLU A 365 4.88 17.53 2.01
C GLU A 365 4.94 16.14 2.66
N ILE A 366 4.65 16.06 3.96
CA ILE A 366 4.65 14.80 4.71
C ILE A 366 3.59 13.84 4.13
N PHE A 367 2.35 14.31 3.94
CA PHE A 367 1.29 13.47 3.40
C PHE A 367 1.53 13.10 1.94
N SER A 368 2.15 13.99 1.14
CA SER A 368 2.56 13.66 -0.23
C SER A 368 3.56 12.52 -0.25
N ALA A 369 4.58 12.56 0.61
CA ALA A 369 5.53 11.46 0.75
C ALA A 369 4.81 10.16 1.16
N MET A 370 3.95 10.22 2.16
CA MET A 370 3.23 9.05 2.65
C MET A 370 2.29 8.43 1.59
N VAL A 371 1.68 9.24 0.72
CA VAL A 371 0.88 8.76 -0.42
C VAL A 371 1.77 8.08 -1.47
N VAL A 372 2.88 8.67 -1.84
CA VAL A 372 3.83 8.11 -2.84
C VAL A 372 4.38 6.76 -2.37
N TYR A 373 4.71 6.62 -1.09
CA TYR A 373 5.18 5.36 -0.52
C TYR A 373 4.06 4.34 -0.25
N GLY A 374 2.79 4.78 -0.37
CA GLY A 374 1.60 3.93 -0.17
C GLY A 374 1.20 3.74 1.29
N PHE A 375 1.68 4.58 2.20
CA PHE A 375 1.23 4.57 3.60
C PHE A 375 -0.13 5.25 3.78
N LEU A 376 -0.49 6.17 2.90
CA LEU A 376 -1.80 6.80 2.82
C LEU A 376 -2.39 6.62 1.44
N ASN A 377 -3.71 6.57 1.39
CA ASN A 377 -4.49 6.70 0.17
C ASN A 377 -4.85 8.17 -0.07
N TYR A 378 -4.99 8.57 -1.33
CA TYR A 378 -5.47 9.88 -1.73
C TYR A 378 -6.67 9.76 -2.65
N GLU A 379 -7.77 10.38 -2.26
CA GLU A 379 -9.01 10.37 -3.02
C GLU A 379 -9.78 11.68 -2.81
N ASN A 380 -10.25 12.30 -3.89
CA ASN A 380 -11.12 13.49 -3.85
C ASN A 380 -10.60 14.63 -2.95
N GLY A 381 -9.28 14.91 -2.98
CA GLY A 381 -8.67 15.98 -2.18
C GLY A 381 -8.46 15.64 -0.71
N LYS A 382 -8.61 14.38 -0.32
CA LYS A 382 -8.43 13.90 1.04
C LYS A 382 -7.45 12.74 1.10
N VAL A 383 -6.77 12.62 2.23
CA VAL A 383 -5.93 11.45 2.57
C VAL A 383 -6.58 10.63 3.67
N SER A 384 -6.34 9.32 3.63
CA SER A 384 -6.84 8.36 4.61
C SER A 384 -5.88 7.19 4.77
N ILE A 385 -5.96 6.46 5.88
CA ILE A 385 -5.29 5.17 6.03
C ILE A 385 -6.05 4.16 5.18
N PRO A 386 -5.40 3.48 4.21
CA PRO A 386 -6.13 2.72 3.20
C PRO A 386 -6.83 1.47 3.73
N ASN A 387 -6.22 0.77 4.68
CA ASN A 387 -6.68 -0.56 5.08
C ASN A 387 -6.23 -0.97 6.49
N GLN A 388 -6.71 -2.14 6.93
CA GLN A 388 -6.42 -2.65 8.27
C GLN A 388 -4.92 -2.96 8.47
N GLU A 389 -4.23 -3.44 7.45
CA GLU A 389 -2.80 -3.76 7.55
C GLU A 389 -1.96 -2.53 7.94
N LEU A 390 -2.24 -1.38 7.32
CA LEU A 390 -1.60 -0.11 7.67
C LEU A 390 -2.18 0.50 8.96
N MET A 391 -3.49 0.38 9.18
CA MET A 391 -4.13 0.85 10.39
C MET A 391 -3.44 0.26 11.63
N ASP A 392 -3.13 -1.03 11.64
CA ASP A 392 -2.44 -1.68 12.75
C ASP A 392 -1.05 -1.06 13.00
N LYS A 393 -0.35 -0.68 11.94
CA LYS A 393 0.96 -0.02 12.05
C LYS A 393 0.87 1.41 12.59
N PHE A 394 -0.14 2.15 12.16
CA PHE A 394 -0.40 3.48 12.74
C PHE A 394 -0.75 3.39 14.21
N VAL A 395 -1.60 2.44 14.59
CA VAL A 395 -1.95 2.20 16.01
C VAL A 395 -0.72 1.84 16.84
N GLU A 396 0.12 0.92 16.35
CA GLU A 396 1.38 0.54 17.00
C GLU A 396 2.30 1.75 17.20
N MET A 397 2.43 2.61 16.18
CA MET A 397 3.21 3.84 16.25
C MET A 397 2.65 4.81 17.30
N LEU A 398 1.33 5.04 17.31
CA LEU A 398 0.70 5.91 18.29
C LEU A 398 0.95 5.45 19.74
N GLN A 399 1.00 4.14 19.97
CA GLN A 399 1.27 3.57 21.30
C GLN A 399 2.74 3.66 21.73
N LYS A 400 3.67 3.75 20.77
CA LYS A 400 5.12 3.71 21.05
C LYS A 400 5.82 5.07 21.06
N GLU A 401 5.26 6.08 20.38
CA GLU A 401 5.94 7.35 20.12
C GLU A 401 5.47 8.50 21.02
N PRO A 402 6.19 8.79 22.13
CA PRO A 402 5.81 9.84 23.08
C PRO A 402 5.75 11.25 22.47
N SER A 403 6.51 11.51 21.39
CA SER A 403 6.52 12.81 20.69
C SER A 403 5.15 13.17 20.11
N LEU A 404 4.25 12.19 19.92
CA LEU A 404 2.86 12.41 19.50
C LEU A 404 1.95 12.99 20.60
N GLY A 405 2.49 13.26 21.79
CA GLY A 405 1.79 14.02 22.84
C GLY A 405 0.51 13.33 23.31
N TYR A 406 -0.61 14.06 23.28
CA TYR A 406 -1.90 13.57 23.78
C TYR A 406 -2.40 12.34 23.02
N VAL A 407 -2.10 12.22 21.72
CA VAL A 407 -2.49 11.08 20.90
C VAL A 407 -1.83 9.79 21.40
N HIS A 408 -0.53 9.86 21.71
CA HIS A 408 0.18 8.74 22.35
C HIS A 408 -0.41 8.38 23.72
N ARG A 409 -0.71 9.38 24.55
CA ARG A 409 -1.27 9.12 25.89
C ARG A 409 -2.64 8.44 25.83
N LEU A 410 -3.55 8.90 24.96
CA LEU A 410 -4.84 8.25 24.76
C LEU A 410 -4.67 6.80 24.26
N ALA A 411 -3.83 6.60 23.26
CA ALA A 411 -3.55 5.27 22.73
C ALA A 411 -3.02 4.32 23.82
N LYS A 412 -2.17 4.83 24.71
CA LYS A 412 -1.60 4.06 25.83
C LYS A 412 -2.64 3.74 26.92
N GLU A 413 -3.55 4.69 27.23
CA GLU A 413 -4.63 4.49 28.20
C GLU A 413 -5.80 3.64 27.67
N SER A 414 -5.79 3.28 26.39
CA SER A 414 -6.94 2.63 25.73
C SER A 414 -7.31 1.28 26.34
N GLN A 415 -6.33 0.52 26.86
CA GLN A 415 -6.61 -0.75 27.54
C GLN A 415 -7.28 -0.51 28.91
N ARG A 416 -6.87 0.53 29.63
CA ARG A 416 -7.48 0.94 30.90
C ARG A 416 -8.91 1.42 30.68
N MET A 417 -9.14 2.18 29.61
CA MET A 417 -10.46 2.67 29.19
C MET A 417 -11.42 1.51 28.92
N LEU A 418 -10.99 0.53 28.11
CA LEU A 418 -11.81 -0.64 27.81
C LEU A 418 -12.16 -1.44 29.07
N LYS A 419 -11.19 -1.67 29.98
CA LYS A 419 -11.43 -2.36 31.27
C LYS A 419 -12.42 -1.61 32.15
N ALA A 420 -12.28 -0.27 32.25
CA ALA A 420 -13.19 0.57 33.01
C ALA A 420 -14.63 0.49 32.46
N THR A 421 -14.78 0.53 31.14
CA THR A 421 -16.07 0.41 30.45
C THR A 421 -16.76 -0.94 30.77
N LEU A 422 -16.04 -2.04 30.66
CA LEU A 422 -16.56 -3.39 30.93
C LEU A 422 -16.95 -3.58 32.41
N ALA A 423 -16.26 -2.88 33.32
CA ALA A 423 -16.55 -2.86 34.75
C ALA A 423 -17.65 -1.86 35.15
N GLY A 424 -18.04 -0.94 34.25
CA GLY A 424 -18.97 0.16 34.57
C GLY A 424 -18.34 1.26 35.43
N ASP A 425 -17.00 1.35 35.44
CA ASP A 425 -16.25 2.38 36.19
C ASP A 425 -16.19 3.69 35.40
N THR A 426 -17.28 4.46 35.49
CA THR A 426 -17.43 5.75 34.80
C THR A 426 -16.44 6.80 35.29
N ASN A 427 -16.00 6.73 36.55
CA ASN A 427 -15.04 7.70 37.09
C ASN A 427 -13.68 7.58 36.38
N THR A 428 -13.18 6.36 36.20
CA THR A 428 -11.94 6.12 35.43
C THR A 428 -12.09 6.52 33.97
N MET A 429 -13.25 6.28 33.34
CA MET A 429 -13.51 6.72 31.97
C MET A 429 -13.47 8.24 31.86
N GLU A 430 -14.13 8.97 32.77
CA GLU A 430 -14.16 10.45 32.84
C GLU A 430 -12.74 11.02 33.09
N GLU A 431 -11.98 10.39 34.01
CA GLU A 431 -10.59 10.77 34.31
C GLU A 431 -9.71 10.71 33.04
N ILE A 432 -9.73 9.61 32.29
CA ILE A 432 -8.93 9.41 31.08
C ILE A 432 -9.26 10.48 30.04
N LEU A 433 -10.55 10.68 29.75
CA LEU A 433 -11.00 11.66 28.75
C LEU A 433 -10.71 13.11 29.17
N THR A 434 -10.91 13.42 30.45
CA THR A 434 -10.72 14.79 30.98
C THR A 434 -9.23 15.13 31.11
N PHE A 435 -8.40 14.19 31.52
CA PHE A 435 -6.94 14.39 31.60
C PHE A 435 -6.35 14.82 30.27
N VAL A 436 -6.72 14.14 29.20
CA VAL A 436 -6.24 14.46 27.86
C VAL A 436 -6.70 15.84 27.40
N HIS A 437 -7.97 16.18 27.68
CA HIS A 437 -8.52 17.49 27.34
C HIS A 437 -7.79 18.65 28.05
N ASN A 438 -7.49 18.50 29.35
CA ASN A 438 -6.92 19.57 30.16
C ASN A 438 -5.41 19.78 29.96
N THR A 439 -4.67 18.80 29.51
CA THR A 439 -3.21 18.86 29.51
C THR A 439 -2.59 19.35 28.20
N GLU A 440 -3.25 19.24 27.06
CA GLU A 440 -2.57 19.44 25.77
C GLU A 440 -3.43 19.99 24.63
N ILE A 441 -4.71 20.28 24.85
CA ILE A 441 -5.60 20.64 23.74
C ILE A 441 -6.10 22.08 23.78
N PRO A 442 -5.31 23.03 23.25
CA PRO A 442 -5.87 24.29 22.79
C PRO A 442 -6.64 24.15 21.47
N LEU A 443 -6.42 23.06 20.71
CA LEU A 443 -6.81 22.92 19.30
C LEU A 443 -8.06 22.07 19.04
N LEU A 444 -8.41 21.14 19.92
CA LEU A 444 -9.71 20.49 19.86
C LEU A 444 -10.70 21.28 20.69
N SER A 445 -11.11 22.46 20.19
CA SER A 445 -12.39 22.98 20.58
C SER A 445 -13.41 21.99 20.05
N TYR A 446 -13.92 21.06 20.90
CA TYR A 446 -15.01 20.14 20.54
C TYR A 446 -16.25 20.90 20.10
N ASN A 447 -16.13 21.60 18.97
CA ASN A 447 -17.23 22.36 18.40
C ASN A 447 -18.22 21.42 17.72
N HIS A 448 -17.76 20.21 17.35
CA HIS A 448 -18.54 19.21 16.63
C HIS A 448 -18.35 17.80 17.21
N GLU A 449 -19.33 16.93 17.03
CA GLU A 449 -19.30 15.52 17.43
C GLU A 449 -18.15 14.74 16.78
N THR A 450 -17.70 15.14 15.58
CA THR A 450 -16.59 14.50 14.87
C THR A 450 -15.27 14.52 15.67
N GLU A 451 -14.99 15.61 16.38
CA GLU A 451 -13.77 15.76 17.19
C GLU A 451 -13.85 14.88 18.44
N LEU A 452 -15.02 14.85 19.10
CA LEU A 452 -15.27 13.94 20.21
C LEU A 452 -15.17 12.48 19.77
N THR A 453 -15.69 12.16 18.60
CA THR A 453 -15.58 10.83 17.98
C THR A 453 -14.13 10.40 17.80
N ALA A 454 -13.25 11.30 17.36
CA ALA A 454 -11.82 10.99 17.19
C ALA A 454 -11.13 10.68 18.53
N VAL A 455 -11.38 11.48 19.55
CA VAL A 455 -10.84 11.29 20.91
C VAL A 455 -11.31 9.97 21.52
N VAL A 456 -12.60 9.69 21.42
CA VAL A 456 -13.18 8.43 21.93
C VAL A 456 -12.61 7.22 21.18
N ASN A 457 -12.46 7.31 19.86
CA ASN A 457 -11.87 6.23 19.09
C ASN A 457 -10.41 5.94 19.50
N LEU A 458 -9.61 6.97 19.77
CA LEU A 458 -8.26 6.80 20.34
C LEU A 458 -8.29 6.18 21.73
N ALA A 459 -9.23 6.58 22.58
CA ALA A 459 -9.41 6.02 23.92
C ALA A 459 -9.81 4.53 23.88
N TYR A 460 -10.37 4.04 22.80
CA TYR A 460 -10.77 2.63 22.61
C TYR A 460 -9.89 1.87 21.60
N LEU A 461 -8.69 2.34 21.28
CA LEU A 461 -7.81 1.65 20.32
C LEU A 461 -7.56 0.19 20.65
N ALA A 462 -7.32 -0.14 21.94
CA ALA A 462 -7.11 -1.52 22.39
C ALA A 462 -8.35 -2.42 22.24
N ALA A 463 -9.54 -1.85 22.05
CA ALA A 463 -10.73 -2.66 21.81
C ALA A 463 -10.67 -3.39 20.45
N ARG A 464 -9.89 -2.91 19.48
CA ARG A 464 -9.73 -3.53 18.16
C ARG A 464 -9.15 -4.94 18.22
N ASP A 465 -8.38 -5.27 19.25
CA ASP A 465 -7.82 -6.61 19.47
C ASP A 465 -8.88 -7.64 19.85
N PHE A 466 -10.03 -7.18 20.37
CA PHE A 466 -11.08 -8.03 20.93
C PHE A 466 -12.43 -7.87 20.24
N TYR A 467 -12.62 -6.74 19.53
CA TYR A 467 -13.90 -6.34 18.93
C TYR A 467 -13.74 -5.88 17.49
N ARG A 468 -14.69 -6.27 16.66
CA ARG A 468 -14.96 -5.58 15.40
C ARG A 468 -15.78 -4.33 15.74
N ILE A 469 -15.27 -3.16 15.38
CA ILE A 469 -15.89 -1.87 15.66
C ILE A 469 -16.53 -1.35 14.38
N GLU A 470 -17.85 -1.12 14.40
CA GLU A 470 -18.61 -0.47 13.34
C GLU A 470 -18.99 0.93 13.79
N ARG A 471 -18.97 1.90 12.87
CA ARG A 471 -19.24 3.32 13.10
C ARG A 471 -20.37 3.78 12.21
N GLU A 472 -21.21 4.72 12.74
CA GLU A 472 -22.35 5.28 12.02
C GLU A 472 -23.21 4.19 11.35
N ASP A 473 -23.31 3.02 12.01
CA ASP A 473 -24.06 1.90 11.47
C ASP A 473 -25.56 2.09 11.69
N LYS A 474 -26.33 1.71 10.68
CA LYS A 474 -27.79 1.70 10.77
C LYS A 474 -28.24 0.63 11.75
N ALA A 475 -28.67 1.04 12.93
CA ALA A 475 -29.18 0.15 13.96
C ALA A 475 -30.59 0.57 14.38
N GLY A 476 -31.53 -0.37 14.48
CA GLY A 476 -32.91 -0.06 14.81
C GLY A 476 -33.51 0.96 13.84
N THR A 477 -33.97 2.11 14.37
CA THR A 477 -34.59 3.21 13.61
C THR A 477 -33.67 4.41 13.36
N GLY A 478 -32.34 4.27 13.61
CA GLY A 478 -31.39 5.37 13.46
C GLY A 478 -29.96 4.90 13.19
N TYR A 479 -29.02 5.81 13.34
CA TYR A 479 -27.58 5.54 13.27
C TYR A 479 -26.99 5.68 14.67
N VAL A 480 -26.07 4.78 15.01
CA VAL A 480 -25.34 4.74 16.28
C VAL A 480 -23.88 5.10 16.01
N ASP A 481 -23.23 5.84 16.94
CA ASP A 481 -21.85 6.26 16.72
C ASP A 481 -20.87 5.10 16.66
N PHE A 482 -20.97 4.15 17.60
CA PHE A 482 -20.14 2.95 17.61
C PHE A 482 -20.88 1.70 18.10
N ILE A 483 -20.63 0.58 17.43
CA ILE A 483 -21.00 -0.76 17.90
C ILE A 483 -19.74 -1.64 17.93
N PHE A 484 -19.55 -2.36 19.03
CA PHE A 484 -18.44 -3.26 19.24
C PHE A 484 -18.95 -4.68 19.29
N TYR A 485 -18.61 -5.48 18.28
CA TYR A 485 -18.95 -6.90 18.17
C TYR A 485 -17.78 -7.76 18.60
N PRO A 486 -17.92 -8.65 19.62
CA PRO A 486 -16.83 -9.54 20.01
C PRO A 486 -16.33 -10.42 18.86
N LEU A 487 -14.99 -10.48 18.66
CA LEU A 487 -14.38 -11.21 17.54
C LEU A 487 -14.36 -12.73 17.78
N ALA A 488 -13.83 -13.17 18.93
CA ALA A 488 -13.55 -14.59 19.18
C ALA A 488 -14.49 -15.22 20.22
N ASN A 489 -14.94 -14.46 21.21
CA ASN A 489 -15.74 -14.96 22.34
C ASN A 489 -17.18 -14.46 22.25
N ARG A 490 -18.09 -15.34 21.83
CA ARG A 490 -19.52 -15.02 21.73
C ARG A 490 -20.18 -14.67 23.07
N ASN A 491 -19.56 -15.07 24.21
CA ASN A 491 -20.03 -14.76 25.55
C ASN A 491 -19.44 -13.45 26.11
N ALA A 492 -18.55 -12.77 25.36
CA ALA A 492 -18.06 -11.46 25.74
C ALA A 492 -19.16 -10.40 25.61
N ASP A 493 -19.02 -9.33 26.39
CA ASP A 493 -19.97 -8.22 26.39
C ASP A 493 -19.96 -7.51 25.02
N CYS A 494 -21.13 -7.18 24.50
CA CYS A 494 -21.31 -6.33 23.34
C CYS A 494 -21.44 -4.88 23.80
N LEU A 495 -20.84 -3.92 23.06
CA LEU A 495 -20.89 -2.51 23.45
C LEU A 495 -21.61 -1.69 22.41
N ILE A 496 -22.47 -0.76 22.85
CA ILE A 496 -23.12 0.27 22.05
C ILE A 496 -22.77 1.61 22.65
N LEU A 497 -22.15 2.49 21.89
CA LEU A 497 -21.67 3.76 22.38
C LEU A 497 -22.26 4.90 21.58
N GLU A 498 -22.80 5.91 22.29
CA GLU A 498 -23.40 7.12 21.76
C GLU A 498 -22.75 8.34 22.39
N LEU A 499 -22.43 9.32 21.57
CA LEU A 499 -21.74 10.56 21.94
C LEU A 499 -22.69 11.74 21.95
N LYS A 500 -22.48 12.68 22.88
CA LYS A 500 -23.25 13.94 22.95
C LYS A 500 -22.33 15.10 23.27
N VAL A 501 -22.55 16.22 22.61
CA VAL A 501 -21.90 17.49 22.91
C VAL A 501 -22.96 18.46 23.50
N ASP A 502 -22.66 19.03 24.65
CA ASP A 502 -23.57 19.90 25.45
C ASP A 502 -24.89 19.22 25.91
N HIS A 503 -24.92 17.88 25.85
CA HIS A 503 -26.01 17.04 26.36
C HIS A 503 -25.50 16.05 27.41
N SER A 504 -26.40 15.45 28.18
CA SER A 504 -26.04 14.49 29.22
C SER A 504 -25.77 13.11 28.68
N PRO A 505 -24.95 12.26 29.35
CA PRO A 505 -24.81 10.87 29.00
C PRO A 505 -26.10 10.06 29.18
N ASP A 506 -27.03 10.53 30.00
CA ASP A 506 -28.37 9.93 30.14
C ASP A 506 -29.18 10.04 28.85
N GLU A 507 -29.10 11.17 28.17
CA GLU A 507 -29.76 11.39 26.89
C GLU A 507 -29.18 10.46 25.81
N ALA A 508 -27.85 10.20 25.82
CA ALA A 508 -27.21 9.21 24.95
C ALA A 508 -27.77 7.79 25.21
N ILE A 509 -27.85 7.38 26.48
CA ILE A 509 -28.42 6.07 26.84
C ILE A 509 -29.92 6.00 26.45
N GLN A 510 -30.67 7.09 26.65
CA GLN A 510 -32.07 7.14 26.24
C GLN A 510 -32.22 6.95 24.73
N GLN A 511 -31.38 7.61 23.93
CA GLN A 511 -31.37 7.44 22.47
C GLN A 511 -31.08 5.99 22.07
N ILE A 512 -30.10 5.33 22.70
CA ILE A 512 -29.80 3.91 22.45
C ILE A 512 -31.04 3.05 22.66
N LYS A 513 -31.80 3.30 23.72
CA LYS A 513 -33.04 2.56 24.07
C LYS A 513 -34.17 2.87 23.10
N GLU A 514 -34.47 4.15 22.86
CA GLU A 514 -35.57 4.59 22.00
C GLU A 514 -35.40 4.16 20.54
N LYS A 515 -34.16 4.15 20.05
CA LYS A 515 -33.83 3.71 18.70
C LYS A 515 -33.64 2.21 18.57
N HIS A 516 -33.74 1.45 19.68
CA HIS A 516 -33.64 0.00 19.72
C HIS A 516 -32.32 -0.55 19.15
N TYR A 517 -31.20 0.13 19.37
CA TYR A 517 -29.90 -0.26 18.81
C TYR A 517 -29.45 -1.67 19.25
N ALA A 518 -29.88 -2.12 20.44
CA ALA A 518 -29.60 -3.46 20.94
C ALA A 518 -30.16 -4.61 20.06
N LEU A 519 -31.16 -4.35 19.20
CA LEU A 519 -31.70 -5.33 18.26
C LEU A 519 -30.63 -5.83 17.27
N ARG A 520 -29.56 -5.08 17.06
CA ARG A 520 -28.44 -5.49 16.20
C ARG A 520 -27.76 -6.79 16.66
N PHE A 521 -27.86 -7.13 17.92
CA PHE A 521 -27.30 -8.36 18.48
C PHE A 521 -28.30 -9.52 18.53
N GLN A 522 -29.56 -9.31 18.12
CA GLN A 522 -30.52 -10.40 17.95
C GLN A 522 -30.25 -11.09 16.60
N GLY A 523 -30.26 -12.42 16.58
CA GLY A 523 -30.28 -13.19 15.35
C GLY A 523 -31.53 -12.88 14.51
N LYS A 524 -31.55 -13.33 13.24
CA LYS A 524 -32.76 -13.28 12.42
C LYS A 524 -33.88 -14.09 13.09
N LEU A 525 -35.13 -13.73 12.83
CA LEU A 525 -36.31 -14.43 13.38
C LEU A 525 -36.18 -15.96 13.12
N GLY A 526 -36.09 -16.76 14.18
CA GLY A 526 -35.96 -18.22 14.10
C GLY A 526 -34.50 -18.75 14.19
N GLU A 527 -33.47 -17.89 14.26
CA GLU A 527 -32.09 -18.30 14.51
C GLU A 527 -31.72 -18.16 16.00
N GLU A 528 -30.82 -19.04 16.49
CA GLU A 528 -30.25 -18.89 17.82
C GLU A 528 -29.44 -17.58 17.91
N ARG A 529 -29.54 -16.93 19.05
CA ARG A 529 -28.80 -15.69 19.33
C ARG A 529 -27.30 -15.89 19.18
N TYR A 530 -26.67 -15.17 18.29
CA TYR A 530 -25.24 -15.32 18.01
C TYR A 530 -24.35 -14.87 19.20
N TYR A 531 -24.70 -13.74 19.84
CA TYR A 531 -23.98 -13.20 21.00
C TYR A 531 -24.79 -13.45 22.28
N THR A 532 -24.13 -14.01 23.31
CA THR A 532 -24.77 -14.39 24.58
C THR A 532 -24.28 -13.58 25.78
N GLY A 533 -23.27 -12.70 25.59
CA GLY A 533 -22.80 -11.80 26.63
C GLY A 533 -23.79 -10.67 26.92
N ARG A 534 -23.47 -9.82 27.92
CA ARG A 534 -24.26 -8.62 28.25
C ARG A 534 -24.19 -7.65 27.05
N ILE A 535 -25.20 -6.82 26.90
CA ILE A 535 -25.17 -5.67 26.02
C ILE A 535 -25.04 -4.43 26.91
N LEU A 536 -23.92 -3.72 26.77
CA LEU A 536 -23.67 -2.49 27.51
C LEU A 536 -23.96 -1.29 26.62
N GLY A 537 -24.87 -0.42 27.08
CA GLY A 537 -25.06 0.91 26.49
C GLY A 537 -24.13 1.90 27.20
N ILE A 538 -23.34 2.64 26.43
CA ILE A 538 -22.37 3.61 26.90
C ILE A 538 -22.75 4.98 26.36
N GLY A 539 -23.03 5.92 27.25
CA GLY A 539 -23.21 7.33 26.93
C GLY A 539 -21.98 8.13 27.35
N ILE A 540 -21.41 8.89 26.41
CA ILE A 540 -20.30 9.83 26.67
C ILE A 540 -20.75 11.21 26.27
N GLY A 541 -20.87 12.12 27.27
CA GLY A 541 -21.21 13.52 27.09
C GLY A 541 -20.02 14.44 27.32
N TYR A 542 -19.83 15.45 26.48
CA TYR A 542 -18.88 16.53 26.70
C TYR A 542 -19.59 17.85 26.92
N GLN A 543 -19.33 18.52 28.05
CA GLN A 543 -19.90 19.81 28.43
C GLN A 543 -18.89 20.94 28.12
N LYS A 544 -19.14 21.74 27.08
CA LYS A 544 -18.23 22.79 26.61
C LYS A 544 -17.94 23.85 27.68
N LYS A 545 -18.95 24.28 28.43
CA LYS A 545 -18.82 25.31 29.49
C LYS A 545 -17.94 24.84 30.65
N GLU A 546 -18.09 23.58 31.04
CA GLU A 546 -17.39 23.00 32.19
C GLU A 546 -16.04 22.37 31.77
N LYS A 547 -15.83 22.17 30.47
CA LYS A 547 -14.69 21.44 29.88
C LYS A 547 -14.52 20.06 30.52
N ARG A 548 -15.61 19.34 30.70
CA ARG A 548 -15.63 18.04 31.36
C ARG A 548 -16.39 17.01 30.55
N HIS A 549 -15.85 15.78 30.59
CA HIS A 549 -16.56 14.62 30.11
C HIS A 549 -17.39 13.99 31.22
N ARG A 550 -18.54 13.46 30.86
CA ARG A 550 -19.41 12.65 31.72
C ARG A 550 -19.70 11.35 31.02
N CYS A 551 -19.63 10.25 31.74
CA CYS A 551 -19.85 8.91 31.24
C CYS A 551 -20.98 8.21 32.00
N LYS A 552 -21.73 7.37 31.28
CA LYS A 552 -22.70 6.45 31.84
C LYS A 552 -22.61 5.10 31.15
N VAL A 553 -22.64 4.04 31.93
CA VAL A 553 -22.70 2.66 31.43
C VAL A 553 -23.93 1.99 32.01
N GLU A 554 -24.72 1.34 31.17
CA GLU A 554 -25.93 0.64 31.57
C GLU A 554 -26.05 -0.70 30.86
N VAL A 555 -26.47 -1.76 31.59
CA VAL A 555 -26.77 -3.05 30.98
C VAL A 555 -28.14 -2.98 30.31
N LEU A 556 -28.16 -3.16 28.99
CA LEU A 556 -29.40 -3.13 28.22
C LEU A 556 -30.07 -4.50 28.22
N GLN A 557 -31.37 -4.52 28.46
CA GLN A 557 -32.19 -5.71 28.27
C GLN A 557 -32.69 -5.75 26.84
N LEU A 558 -32.62 -6.91 26.20
CA LEU A 558 -33.32 -7.17 24.94
C LEU A 558 -34.80 -7.32 25.28
N MET A 559 -35.64 -6.39 24.83
CA MET A 559 -37.10 -6.50 24.90
C MET A 559 -37.62 -7.53 23.89
#